data_641d04c6b47d716e9b62c98ffb783a62
#
_entry.id   641d04c6b47d716e9b62c98ffb783a62
#
_cell.length_a   1.000
_cell.length_b   1.000
_cell.length_c   1.000
_cell.angle_alpha   90.00
_cell.angle_beta   90.00
_cell.angle_gamma   90.00
#
_symmetry.space_group_name_H-M   'P 1'
#
loop_
_entity.id
_entity.type
_entity.pdbx_description
1 polymer ?
#
loop_
_entity_poly.entity_id
_entity_poly.type
_entity_poly.pdbx_seq_one_letter_code
_entity_poly.pdbx_strand_id
1 'polypeptide(L)'
;MKYIAFILFTVLTNAAAQLMLKQGMLSLGPVSFTADTMIARIFQILFNPWVFAGLATFVISMASHLYVLSKVELSFAYPFLSLAYVAVAVFAYFLFKEDLNSWRIAGIAFICVGTVLIAQSGRDGHAADTHETAELSKINVAASEISR
;
A
#
# COMPACT_ATOMS: atom_id res chain seq x y z
N MET A 1 -10.96 -6.89 -11.02
CA MET A 1 -9.80 -7.70 -10.63
C MET A 1 -8.45 -7.17 -11.14
N LYS A 2 -8.39 -6.38 -12.21
CA LYS A 2 -7.14 -5.84 -12.76
C LYS A 2 -6.38 -4.91 -11.78
N TYR A 3 -7.10 -4.17 -10.96
CA TYR A 3 -6.51 -3.22 -10.00
C TYR A 3 -5.90 -3.88 -8.76
N ILE A 4 -6.35 -5.07 -8.35
CA ILE A 4 -5.81 -5.79 -7.17
C ILE A 4 -4.34 -6.15 -7.39
N ALA A 5 -3.97 -6.62 -8.59
CA ALA A 5 -2.59 -6.92 -8.91
C ALA A 5 -1.69 -5.66 -8.85
N PHE A 6 -2.24 -4.52 -9.27
CA PHE A 6 -1.54 -3.24 -9.21
C PHE A 6 -1.38 -2.74 -7.77
N ILE A 7 -2.40 -2.91 -6.94
CA ILE A 7 -2.35 -2.60 -5.51
C ILE A 7 -1.30 -3.48 -4.81
N LEU A 8 -1.29 -4.79 -5.07
CA LEU A 8 -0.30 -5.71 -4.51
C LEU A 8 1.12 -5.35 -4.97
N PHE A 9 1.32 -4.98 -6.22
CA PHE A 9 2.60 -4.49 -6.72
C PHE A 9 3.06 -3.24 -5.94
N THR A 10 2.18 -2.27 -5.75
CA THR A 10 2.45 -1.05 -4.98
C THR A 10 2.81 -1.39 -3.53
N VAL A 11 2.08 -2.30 -2.89
CA VAL A 11 2.33 -2.75 -1.52
C VAL A 11 3.71 -3.41 -1.39
N LEU A 12 4.05 -4.32 -2.29
CA LEU A 12 5.35 -5.01 -2.28
C LEU A 12 6.51 -4.04 -2.56
N THR A 13 6.35 -3.13 -3.52
CA THR A 13 7.36 -2.12 -3.84
C THR A 13 7.57 -1.18 -2.67
N ASN A 14 6.50 -0.78 -1.98
CA ASN A 14 6.59 0.04 -0.77
C ASN A 14 7.31 -0.69 0.37
N ALA A 15 6.98 -1.96 0.59
CA ALA A 15 7.66 -2.80 1.59
C ALA A 15 9.17 -2.94 1.27
N ALA A 16 9.52 -3.20 0.01
CA ALA A 16 10.91 -3.28 -0.43
C ALA A 16 11.67 -1.96 -0.20
N ALA A 17 11.06 -0.82 -0.52
CA ALA A 17 11.63 0.50 -0.26
C ALA A 17 11.94 0.70 1.23
N GLN A 18 11.02 0.36 2.12
CA GLN A 18 11.21 0.46 3.57
C GLN A 18 12.34 -0.44 4.08
N LEU A 19 12.47 -1.66 3.54
CA LEU A 19 13.56 -2.57 3.90
C LEU A 19 14.93 -2.04 3.44
N MET A 20 15.00 -1.47 2.23
CA MET A 20 16.22 -0.83 1.72
C MET A 20 16.62 0.38 2.57
N LEU A 21 15.66 1.23 2.94
CA LEU A 21 15.90 2.36 3.84
C LEU A 21 16.41 1.89 5.20
N LYS A 22 15.82 0.85 5.78
CA LYS A 22 16.27 0.26 7.03
C LYS A 22 17.68 -0.30 6.93
N GLN A 23 17.98 -1.05 5.87
CA GLN A 23 19.32 -1.56 5.61
C GLN A 23 20.35 -0.43 5.48
N GLY A 24 19.98 0.64 4.79
CA GLY A 24 20.82 1.82 4.67
C GLY A 24 21.12 2.48 6.02
N MET A 25 20.10 2.62 6.87
CA MET A 25 20.28 3.16 8.22
C MET A 25 21.15 2.25 9.11
N LEU A 26 20.98 0.95 9.01
CA LEU A 26 21.83 -0.01 9.74
C LEU A 26 23.29 0.04 9.29
N SER A 27 23.55 0.28 8.00
CA SER A 27 24.90 0.39 7.47
C SER A 27 25.64 1.66 7.92
N LEU A 28 24.89 2.70 8.31
CA LEU A 28 25.45 3.96 8.82
C LEU A 28 25.77 3.92 10.32
N GLY A 29 25.27 2.89 11.04
CA GLY A 29 25.43 2.76 12.48
C GLY A 29 24.62 3.76 13.30
N PRO A 30 24.95 3.93 14.60
CA PRO A 30 24.21 4.83 15.47
C PRO A 30 24.37 6.29 15.01
N VAL A 31 23.27 6.88 14.56
CA VAL A 31 23.22 8.26 14.08
C VAL A 31 22.92 9.18 15.26
N SER A 32 23.95 9.88 15.76
CA SER A 32 23.78 10.97 16.72
C SER A 32 23.61 12.28 15.95
N PHE A 33 22.51 12.97 16.18
CA PHE A 33 22.26 14.28 15.63
C PHE A 33 22.75 15.33 16.63
N THR A 34 23.94 15.88 16.35
CA THR A 34 24.47 17.07 17.04
C THR A 34 24.31 18.26 16.10
N ALA A 35 23.98 19.43 16.60
CA ALA A 35 23.71 20.62 15.79
C ALA A 35 24.81 20.91 14.76
N ASP A 36 26.06 20.73 15.14
CA ASP A 36 27.24 21.00 14.29
C ASP A 36 27.46 19.97 13.17
N THR A 37 26.90 18.74 13.31
CA THR A 37 27.14 17.65 12.35
C THR A 37 25.88 17.28 11.56
N MET A 38 24.74 17.92 11.85
CA MET A 38 23.44 17.58 11.30
C MET A 38 23.43 17.60 9.75
N ILE A 39 23.95 18.67 9.16
CA ILE A 39 24.01 18.83 7.70
C ILE A 39 24.86 17.74 7.05
N ALA A 40 26.07 17.51 7.59
CA ALA A 40 26.96 16.48 7.08
C ALA A 40 26.35 15.07 7.19
N ARG A 41 25.61 14.79 8.27
CA ARG A 41 24.91 13.52 8.47
C ARG A 41 23.76 13.33 7.49
N ILE A 42 22.99 14.36 7.20
CA ILE A 42 21.92 14.32 6.19
C ILE A 42 22.50 13.97 4.82
N PHE A 43 23.61 14.62 4.42
CA PHE A 43 24.30 14.30 3.18
C PHE A 43 24.81 12.84 3.18
N GLN A 44 25.41 12.37 4.26
CA GLN A 44 25.90 11.01 4.38
C GLN A 44 24.77 9.97 4.27
N ILE A 45 23.61 10.25 4.86
CA ILE A 45 22.42 9.40 4.75
C ILE A 45 21.92 9.40 3.30
N LEU A 46 21.79 10.56 2.69
CA LEU A 46 21.21 10.70 1.34
C LEU A 46 22.09 10.06 0.26
N PHE A 47 23.43 10.13 0.41
CA PHE A 47 24.40 9.52 -0.51
C PHE A 47 24.69 8.04 -0.21
N ASN A 48 24.09 7.47 0.83
CA ASN A 48 24.20 6.03 1.05
C ASN A 48 23.47 5.27 -0.07
N PRO A 49 24.09 4.29 -0.76
CA PRO A 49 23.51 3.62 -1.92
C PRO A 49 22.20 2.87 -1.58
N TRP A 50 22.10 2.32 -0.39
CA TRP A 50 20.89 1.65 0.08
C TRP A 50 19.75 2.62 0.36
N VAL A 51 20.06 3.77 0.96
CA VAL A 51 19.07 4.82 1.22
C VAL A 51 18.61 5.44 -0.08
N PHE A 52 19.53 5.73 -0.99
CA PHE A 52 19.21 6.30 -2.30
C PHE A 52 18.32 5.35 -3.13
N ALA A 53 18.69 4.06 -3.19
CA ALA A 53 17.88 3.04 -3.87
C ALA A 53 16.50 2.88 -3.22
N GLY A 54 16.43 2.87 -1.89
CA GLY A 54 15.19 2.79 -1.15
C GLY A 54 14.29 4.00 -1.40
N LEU A 55 14.86 5.20 -1.43
CA LEU A 55 14.13 6.44 -1.70
C LEU A 55 13.60 6.47 -3.15
N ALA A 56 14.42 6.09 -4.12
CA ALA A 56 13.99 5.98 -5.52
C ALA A 56 12.84 4.96 -5.68
N THR A 57 12.97 3.80 -5.06
CA THR A 57 11.91 2.77 -5.04
C THR A 57 10.64 3.29 -4.36
N PHE A 58 10.77 4.07 -3.29
CA PHE A 58 9.64 4.69 -2.61
C PHE A 58 8.90 5.69 -3.50
N VAL A 59 9.63 6.53 -4.26
CA VAL A 59 9.02 7.47 -5.21
C VAL A 59 8.25 6.73 -6.29
N ILE A 60 8.78 5.63 -6.84
CA ILE A 60 8.09 4.79 -7.82
C ILE A 60 6.82 4.18 -7.20
N SER A 61 6.91 3.66 -5.97
CA SER A 61 5.77 3.13 -5.23
C SER A 61 4.69 4.19 -5.01
N MET A 62 5.10 5.41 -4.64
CA MET A 62 4.17 6.53 -4.43
C MET A 62 3.47 6.95 -5.71
N ALA A 63 4.18 7.04 -6.83
CA ALA A 63 3.58 7.33 -8.14
C ALA A 63 2.57 6.24 -8.54
N SER A 64 2.91 4.97 -8.33
CA SER A 64 2.00 3.84 -8.56
C SER A 64 0.76 3.92 -7.65
N HIS A 65 0.95 4.28 -6.38
CA HIS A 65 -0.13 4.45 -5.42
C HIS A 65 -1.10 5.57 -5.83
N LEU A 66 -0.58 6.73 -6.23
CA LEU A 66 -1.39 7.84 -6.74
C LEU A 66 -2.20 7.44 -7.97
N TYR A 67 -1.62 6.65 -8.88
CA TYR A 67 -2.34 6.11 -10.02
C TYR A 67 -3.50 5.20 -9.59
N VAL A 68 -3.29 4.32 -8.61
CA VAL A 68 -4.36 3.48 -8.06
C VAL A 68 -5.46 4.33 -7.45
N LEU A 69 -5.12 5.35 -6.64
CA LEU A 69 -6.08 6.25 -6.01
C LEU A 69 -6.93 7.01 -7.03
N SER A 70 -6.40 7.27 -8.22
CA SER A 70 -7.18 7.93 -9.29
C SER A 70 -8.25 7.02 -9.91
N LYS A 71 -8.24 5.72 -9.64
CA LYS A 71 -9.12 4.71 -10.25
C LYS A 71 -9.95 3.91 -9.26
N VAL A 72 -9.62 3.99 -7.99
CA VAL A 72 -10.24 3.18 -6.93
C VAL A 72 -10.59 4.09 -5.75
N GLU A 73 -11.71 3.80 -5.10
CA GLU A 73 -12.13 4.54 -3.90
C GLU A 73 -11.09 4.44 -2.77
N LEU A 74 -10.91 5.54 -2.07
CA LEU A 74 -9.96 5.65 -0.97
C LEU A 74 -10.22 4.60 0.13
N SER A 75 -11.49 4.43 0.50
CA SER A 75 -11.92 3.48 1.51
C SER A 75 -11.56 2.03 1.18
N PHE A 76 -11.48 1.72 -0.12
CA PHE A 76 -11.06 0.40 -0.60
C PHE A 76 -9.54 0.27 -0.70
N ALA A 77 -8.83 1.31 -1.18
CA ALA A 77 -7.39 1.26 -1.42
C ALA A 77 -6.56 1.21 -0.13
N TYR A 78 -6.94 1.97 0.91
CA TYR A 78 -6.16 2.11 2.14
C TYR A 78 -6.02 0.82 2.97
N PRO A 79 -7.05 -0.01 3.14
CA PRO A 79 -6.88 -1.27 3.85
C PRO A 79 -5.89 -2.22 3.18
N PHE A 80 -5.82 -2.21 1.83
CA PHE A 80 -4.81 -2.98 1.12
C PHE A 80 -3.40 -2.44 1.34
N LEU A 81 -3.25 -1.13 1.52
CA LEU A 81 -1.96 -0.55 1.87
C LEU A 81 -1.47 -1.04 3.24
N SER A 82 -2.37 -1.37 4.16
CA SER A 82 -2.02 -1.96 5.45
C SER A 82 -1.32 -3.32 5.32
N LEU A 83 -1.51 -4.05 4.22
CA LEU A 83 -0.76 -5.27 3.92
C LEU A 83 0.74 -5.00 3.73
N ALA A 84 1.15 -3.75 3.44
CA ALA A 84 2.56 -3.40 3.45
C ALA A 84 3.19 -3.61 4.83
N TYR A 85 2.47 -3.35 5.91
CA TYR A 85 2.95 -3.63 7.27
C TYR A 85 3.15 -5.12 7.50
N VAL A 86 2.25 -5.95 6.98
CA VAL A 86 2.39 -7.42 7.04
C VAL A 86 3.63 -7.86 6.28
N ALA A 87 3.80 -7.38 5.04
CA ALA A 87 4.97 -7.70 4.22
C ALA A 87 6.27 -7.24 4.90
N VAL A 88 6.32 -6.01 5.41
CA VAL A 88 7.49 -5.49 6.13
C VAL A 88 7.80 -6.32 7.36
N ALA A 89 6.79 -6.70 8.18
CA ALA A 89 6.99 -7.51 9.38
C ALA A 89 7.55 -8.90 9.04
N VAL A 90 7.01 -9.55 8.01
CA VAL A 90 7.48 -10.86 7.55
C VAL A 90 8.93 -10.76 7.05
N PHE A 91 9.22 -9.80 6.17
CA PHE A 91 10.58 -9.63 5.66
C PHE A 91 11.57 -9.18 6.74
N ALA A 92 11.15 -8.34 7.69
CA ALA A 92 11.99 -7.91 8.81
C ALA A 92 12.37 -9.10 9.71
N TYR A 93 11.44 -10.01 9.93
CA TYR A 93 11.74 -11.25 10.65
C TYR A 93 12.80 -12.10 9.94
N PHE A 94 12.67 -12.31 8.63
CA PHE A 94 13.60 -13.14 7.86
C PHE A 94 14.95 -12.47 7.60
N LEU A 95 14.97 -11.16 7.25
CA LEU A 95 16.19 -10.47 6.85
C LEU A 95 16.97 -9.92 8.05
N PHE A 96 16.26 -9.35 9.02
CA PHE A 96 16.88 -8.68 10.17
C PHE A 96 16.80 -9.52 11.46
N LYS A 97 16.15 -10.69 11.40
CA LYS A 97 15.94 -11.60 12.55
C LYS A 97 15.31 -10.86 13.73
N GLU A 98 14.36 -9.99 13.44
CA GLU A 98 13.61 -9.28 14.48
C GLU A 98 12.64 -10.22 15.19
N ASP A 99 12.61 -10.15 16.51
CA ASP A 99 11.65 -10.93 17.30
C ASP A 99 10.23 -10.39 17.09
N LEU A 100 9.34 -11.25 16.61
CA LEU A 100 7.92 -10.98 16.53
C LEU A 100 7.26 -11.32 17.86
N ASN A 101 6.97 -10.29 18.65
CA ASN A 101 6.19 -10.46 19.85
C ASN A 101 4.75 -10.93 19.52
N SER A 102 4.14 -11.72 20.42
CA SER A 102 2.78 -12.24 20.28
C SER A 102 1.75 -11.16 19.96
N TRP A 103 1.90 -9.97 20.52
CA TRP A 103 1.05 -8.81 20.22
C TRP A 103 1.18 -8.33 18.78
N ARG A 104 2.39 -8.38 18.20
CA ARG A 104 2.61 -8.04 16.78
C ARG A 104 1.95 -9.08 15.86
N ILE A 105 2.07 -10.35 16.20
CA ILE A 105 1.44 -11.44 15.44
C ILE A 105 -0.08 -11.31 15.47
N ALA A 106 -0.67 -11.04 16.64
CA ALA A 106 -2.10 -10.78 16.77
C ALA A 106 -2.55 -9.57 15.93
N GLY A 107 -1.81 -8.46 15.99
CA GLY A 107 -2.08 -7.27 15.18
C GLY A 107 -2.04 -7.56 13.67
N ILE A 108 -1.05 -8.32 13.21
CA ILE A 108 -0.94 -8.75 11.80
C ILE A 108 -2.15 -9.59 11.39
N ALA A 109 -2.59 -10.52 12.24
CA ALA A 109 -3.78 -11.33 11.98
C ALA A 109 -5.05 -10.46 11.85
N PHE A 110 -5.25 -9.46 12.72
CA PHE A 110 -6.36 -8.53 12.62
C PHE A 110 -6.31 -7.67 11.33
N ILE A 111 -5.13 -7.23 10.91
CA ILE A 111 -4.96 -6.51 9.64
C ILE A 111 -5.38 -7.40 8.47
N CYS A 112 -4.95 -8.66 8.44
CA CYS A 112 -5.32 -9.60 7.38
C CYS A 112 -6.84 -9.83 7.34
N VAL A 113 -7.46 -10.09 8.49
CA VAL A 113 -8.92 -10.28 8.59
C VAL A 113 -9.66 -9.03 8.13
N GLY A 114 -9.29 -7.85 8.64
CA GLY A 114 -9.90 -6.58 8.24
C GLY A 114 -9.79 -6.31 6.74
N THR A 115 -8.63 -6.57 6.16
CA THR A 115 -8.42 -6.39 4.71
C THR A 115 -9.28 -7.34 3.89
N VAL A 116 -9.44 -8.60 4.31
CA VAL A 116 -10.33 -9.58 3.64
C VAL A 116 -11.78 -9.14 3.70
N LEU A 117 -12.26 -8.65 4.84
CA LEU A 117 -13.64 -8.16 5.00
C LEU A 117 -13.92 -6.97 4.07
N ILE A 118 -13.00 -6.02 3.96
CA ILE A 118 -13.14 -4.87 3.07
C ILE A 118 -13.04 -5.29 1.60
N ALA A 119 -12.19 -6.25 1.27
CA ALA A 119 -12.13 -6.79 -0.08
C ALA A 119 -13.46 -7.46 -0.52
N GLN A 120 -14.18 -8.04 0.41
CA GLN A 120 -15.52 -8.61 0.15
C GLN A 120 -16.59 -7.51 -0.03
N SER A 121 -16.57 -6.48 0.82
CA SER A 121 -17.49 -5.34 0.72
C SER A 121 -17.43 -4.64 -0.64
N GLY A 122 -16.23 -4.46 -1.22
CA GLY A 122 -16.08 -3.87 -2.55
C GLY A 122 -16.62 -4.73 -3.70
N ARG A 123 -16.87 -6.02 -3.47
CA ARG A 123 -17.52 -6.90 -4.46
C ARG A 123 -19.04 -6.72 -4.46
N ASP A 124 -19.63 -6.47 -3.31
CA ASP A 124 -21.07 -6.31 -3.15
C ASP A 124 -21.55 -4.95 -3.68
N GLY A 125 -20.75 -3.89 -3.51
CA GLY A 125 -21.03 -2.57 -4.08
C GLY A 125 -21.08 -2.58 -5.61
N HIS A 126 -20.15 -3.27 -6.27
CA HIS A 126 -20.14 -3.38 -7.74
C HIS A 126 -21.33 -4.17 -8.30
N ALA A 127 -21.85 -5.13 -7.56
CA ALA A 127 -23.03 -5.89 -7.94
C ALA A 127 -24.30 -5.02 -7.86
N ALA A 128 -24.42 -4.16 -6.86
CA ALA A 128 -25.54 -3.23 -6.71
C ALA A 128 -25.61 -2.19 -7.83
N ASP A 129 -24.48 -1.55 -8.15
CA ASP A 129 -24.39 -0.55 -9.23
C ASP A 129 -24.72 -1.15 -10.61
N THR A 130 -24.35 -2.41 -10.85
CA THR A 130 -24.63 -3.08 -12.12
C THR A 130 -26.13 -3.40 -12.27
N HIS A 131 -26.81 -3.73 -11.17
CA HIS A 131 -28.26 -3.97 -11.17
C HIS A 131 -29.04 -2.67 -11.38
N GLU A 132 -28.66 -1.59 -10.71
CA GLU A 132 -29.32 -0.29 -10.84
C GLU A 132 -29.18 0.30 -12.26
N THR A 133 -27.97 0.25 -12.84
CA THR A 133 -27.76 0.70 -14.23
C THR A 133 -28.49 -0.14 -15.26
N ALA A 134 -28.65 -1.46 -15.03
CA ALA A 134 -29.43 -2.33 -15.90
C ALA A 134 -30.94 -2.04 -15.82
N GLU A 135 -31.45 -1.72 -14.63
CA GLU A 135 -32.85 -1.33 -14.43
C GLU A 135 -33.17 0.01 -15.09
N LEU A 136 -32.31 1.02 -14.88
CA LEU A 136 -32.44 2.34 -15.52
C LEU A 136 -32.39 2.24 -17.05
N SER A 137 -31.56 1.38 -17.59
CA SER A 137 -31.51 1.11 -19.03
C SER A 137 -32.81 0.54 -19.56
N LYS A 138 -33.43 -0.41 -18.85
CA LYS A 138 -34.74 -1.00 -19.23
C LYS A 138 -35.87 0.04 -19.20
N ILE A 139 -35.88 0.90 -18.18
CA ILE A 139 -36.87 1.97 -18.04
C ILE A 139 -36.74 2.99 -19.19
N ASN A 140 -35.52 3.38 -19.57
CA ASN A 140 -35.27 4.28 -20.67
C ASN A 140 -35.71 3.69 -22.03
N VAL A 141 -35.46 2.40 -22.26
CA VAL A 141 -35.90 1.73 -23.48
C VAL A 141 -37.42 1.68 -23.54
N ALA A 142 -38.10 1.29 -22.45
CA ALA A 142 -39.57 1.25 -22.39
C ALA A 142 -40.19 2.65 -22.59
N ALA A 143 -39.62 3.69 -22.00
CA ALA A 143 -40.09 5.07 -22.20
C ALA A 143 -39.93 5.54 -23.66
N SER A 144 -38.88 5.12 -24.35
CA SER A 144 -38.65 5.46 -25.77
C SER A 144 -39.66 4.72 -26.69
N GLU A 145 -40.13 3.56 -26.33
CA GLU A 145 -41.15 2.82 -27.09
C GLU A 145 -42.56 3.42 -26.95
N ILE A 146 -42.89 3.97 -25.76
CA ILE A 146 -44.18 4.65 -25.53
C ILE A 146 -44.30 6.00 -26.23
N SER A 147 -43.14 6.63 -26.50
CA SER A 147 -43.04 7.96 -27.17
C SER A 147 -43.09 7.88 -28.70
N ARG A 148 -43.20 6.67 -29.27
CA ARG A 148 -43.35 6.44 -30.71
C ARG A 148 -44.75 6.09 -31.06
#